data_77be7283a92cc36557ed324603493c97
#
_entry.id   77be7283a92cc36557ed324603493c97
#
_cell.length_a   1.000
_cell.length_b   1.000
_cell.length_c   1.000
_cell.angle_alpha   90.00
_cell.angle_beta   90.00
_cell.angle_gamma   90.00
#
_symmetry.space_group_name_H-M   'P 1'
#
loop_
_entity.id
_entity.type
_entity.pdbx_description
1 polymer ?
#
loop_
_entity_poly.entity_id
_entity_poly.type
_entity_poly.pdbx_seq_one_letter_code
_entity_poly.pdbx_strand_id
1 'polypeptide(L)'
;MRIKMKIKISKKDFEKALAKIQGLSDKKGNIPILSNVLLEAKENIFKLTTTNLEVGATSKLPAYIEKEGYGLCNVIKLFQIIKNLSSSEIEIFSEENLVFIKTPNSEFKLAQANRDEFPTIEYPENFDIEFESHLLLNALKKVKPAVSKEDLGGFTLVGIYFN
;
A
#
# COMPACT_ATOMS: atom_id res chain seq x y z
N MET A 1 3.79 -3.34 27.73
CA MET A 1 3.45 -3.11 26.32
C MET A 1 4.74 -3.00 25.51
N ARG A 2 4.93 -3.83 24.51
CA ARG A 2 6.19 -3.86 23.72
C ARG A 2 5.94 -3.32 22.33
N ILE A 3 6.40 -2.10 22.05
CA ILE A 3 6.38 -1.49 20.70
C ILE A 3 7.20 -2.38 19.77
N LYS A 4 6.62 -2.76 18.63
CA LYS A 4 7.27 -3.57 17.58
C LYS A 4 7.88 -2.71 16.48
N MET A 5 7.23 -1.59 16.14
CA MET A 5 7.69 -0.60 15.15
C MET A 5 7.35 0.80 15.65
N LYS A 6 8.19 1.81 15.36
CA LYS A 6 7.86 3.21 15.65
C LYS A 6 8.55 4.15 14.67
N ILE A 7 7.75 5.03 14.04
CA ILE A 7 8.23 6.00 13.05
C ILE A 7 7.56 7.36 13.22
N LYS A 8 8.23 8.40 12.70
CA LYS A 8 7.62 9.71 12.40
C LYS A 8 7.73 10.02 10.92
N ILE A 9 6.67 10.57 10.35
CA ILE A 9 6.57 10.77 8.91
C ILE A 9 5.70 11.98 8.57
N SER A 10 6.01 12.63 7.42
CA SER A 10 5.16 13.65 6.82
C SER A 10 3.78 13.07 6.48
N LYS A 11 2.72 13.70 7.02
CA LYS A 11 1.33 13.33 6.71
C LYS A 11 1.06 13.37 5.20
N LYS A 12 1.51 14.43 4.53
CA LYS A 12 1.30 14.65 3.09
C LYS A 12 1.93 13.55 2.23
N ASP A 13 3.15 13.14 2.57
CA ASP A 13 3.86 12.11 1.78
C ASP A 13 3.26 10.73 2.03
N PHE A 14 2.88 10.45 3.26
CA PHE A 14 2.20 9.21 3.61
C PHE A 14 0.81 9.10 2.97
N GLU A 15 0.01 10.17 2.99
CA GLU A 15 -1.28 10.23 2.30
C GLU A 15 -1.15 9.95 0.80
N LYS A 16 -0.18 10.58 0.13
CA LYS A 16 0.10 10.34 -1.30
C LYS A 16 0.49 8.90 -1.59
N ALA A 17 1.33 8.30 -0.73
CA ALA A 17 1.75 6.92 -0.87
C ALA A 17 0.58 5.96 -0.72
N LEU A 18 -0.25 6.13 0.32
CA LEU A 18 -1.44 5.33 0.54
C LEU A 18 -2.47 5.48 -0.59
N ALA A 19 -2.68 6.71 -1.09
CA ALA A 19 -3.60 6.97 -2.20
C ALA A 19 -3.27 6.17 -3.46
N LYS A 20 -1.98 5.93 -3.74
CA LYS A 20 -1.53 5.16 -4.90
C LYS A 20 -1.85 3.67 -4.79
N ILE A 21 -1.78 3.09 -3.59
CA ILE A 21 -1.82 1.64 -3.39
C ILE A 21 -3.14 1.12 -2.82
N GLN A 22 -3.91 1.95 -2.12
CA GLN A 22 -5.16 1.54 -1.46
C GLN A 22 -6.20 0.91 -2.40
N GLY A 23 -6.15 1.29 -3.67
CA GLY A 23 -7.07 0.77 -4.70
C GLY A 23 -6.84 -0.67 -5.10
N LEU A 24 -5.67 -1.23 -4.76
CA LEU A 24 -5.25 -2.59 -5.12
C LEU A 24 -5.51 -3.62 -4.02
N SER A 25 -6.03 -3.20 -2.87
CA SER A 25 -6.46 -4.13 -1.83
C SER A 25 -7.78 -4.81 -2.22
N ASP A 26 -8.03 -6.02 -1.69
CA ASP A 26 -9.31 -6.70 -1.89
C ASP A 26 -10.45 -5.93 -1.17
N LYS A 27 -11.21 -5.18 -1.96
CA LYS A 27 -12.37 -4.41 -1.46
C LYS A 27 -13.61 -5.28 -1.22
N LYS A 28 -13.68 -6.44 -1.86
CA LYS A 28 -14.84 -7.33 -1.75
C LYS A 28 -14.78 -8.18 -0.47
N GLY A 29 -13.61 -8.26 0.17
CA GLY A 29 -13.42 -8.93 1.45
C GLY A 29 -13.49 -10.45 1.37
N ASN A 30 -13.36 -11.04 0.18
CA ASN A 30 -13.35 -12.49 0.00
C ASN A 30 -12.21 -13.14 0.80
N ILE A 31 -11.08 -12.45 0.89
CA ILE A 31 -9.92 -12.87 1.69
C ILE A 31 -9.55 -11.69 2.60
N PRO A 32 -9.99 -11.69 3.88
CA PRO A 32 -9.88 -10.53 4.78
C PRO A 32 -8.46 -9.98 4.95
N ILE A 33 -7.43 -10.83 4.91
CA ILE A 33 -6.04 -10.40 5.05
C ILE A 33 -5.59 -9.44 3.92
N LEU A 34 -6.15 -9.59 2.71
CA LEU A 34 -5.83 -8.78 1.53
C LEU A 34 -6.44 -7.37 1.56
N SER A 35 -7.33 -7.09 2.52
CA SER A 35 -7.82 -5.73 2.79
C SER A 35 -6.82 -4.86 3.57
N ASN A 36 -5.68 -5.43 3.96
CA ASN A 36 -4.68 -4.76 4.76
C ASN A 36 -3.51 -4.21 3.93
N VAL A 37 -2.80 -3.28 4.53
CA VAL A 37 -1.48 -2.79 4.09
C VAL A 37 -0.43 -3.24 5.07
N LEU A 38 0.64 -3.84 4.56
CA LEU A 38 1.83 -4.13 5.32
C LEU A 38 2.70 -2.87 5.36
N LEU A 39 3.00 -2.43 6.56
CA LEU A 39 3.85 -1.30 6.90
C LEU A 39 5.17 -1.86 7.40
N GLU A 40 6.29 -1.58 6.75
CA GLU A 40 7.62 -2.04 7.14
C GLU A 40 8.55 -0.85 7.30
N ALA A 41 9.20 -0.75 8.45
CA ALA A 41 10.17 0.29 8.76
C ALA A 41 11.57 -0.32 8.88
N LYS A 42 12.48 0.04 7.98
CA LYS A 42 13.86 -0.45 7.95
C LYS A 42 14.79 0.55 7.27
N GLU A 43 15.98 0.75 7.82
CA GLU A 43 17.07 1.54 7.19
C GLU A 43 16.64 2.93 6.69
N ASN A 44 15.87 3.68 7.49
CA ASN A 44 15.29 4.99 7.16
C ASN A 44 14.27 4.97 6.00
N ILE A 45 13.83 3.80 5.55
CA ILE A 45 12.80 3.63 4.55
C ILE A 45 11.55 3.05 5.20
N PHE A 46 10.43 3.70 4.97
CA PHE A 46 9.13 3.19 5.31
C PHE A 46 8.46 2.65 4.04
N LYS A 47 8.21 1.36 4.05
CA LYS A 47 7.67 0.63 2.91
C LYS A 47 6.23 0.23 3.18
N LEU A 48 5.36 0.46 2.21
CA LEU A 48 3.94 0.11 2.21
C LEU A 48 3.70 -0.92 1.13
N THR A 49 3.05 -2.03 1.46
CA THR A 49 2.76 -3.09 0.50
C THR A 49 1.30 -3.51 0.58
N THR A 50 0.61 -3.57 -0.56
CA THR A 50 -0.75 -4.12 -0.71
C THR A 50 -0.77 -5.11 -1.87
N THR A 51 -1.67 -6.09 -1.82
CA THR A 51 -1.90 -7.04 -2.90
C THR A 51 -3.33 -7.59 -2.86
N ASN A 52 -3.81 -8.03 -4.02
CA ASN A 52 -5.02 -8.84 -4.16
C ASN A 52 -4.69 -10.24 -4.73
N LEU A 53 -3.42 -10.65 -4.68
CA LEU A 53 -2.80 -11.85 -5.25
C LEU A 53 -2.55 -11.79 -6.77
N GLU A 54 -3.36 -11.08 -7.52
CA GLU A 54 -3.13 -10.87 -8.98
C GLU A 54 -2.17 -9.70 -9.22
N VAL A 55 -2.31 -8.65 -8.42
CA VAL A 55 -1.47 -7.45 -8.50
C VAL A 55 -0.94 -7.10 -7.13
N GLY A 56 0.34 -6.82 -7.04
CA GLY A 56 0.98 -6.26 -5.87
C GLY A 56 1.51 -4.86 -6.13
N ALA A 57 1.41 -3.98 -5.13
CA ALA A 57 2.01 -2.66 -5.19
C ALA A 57 2.79 -2.34 -3.93
N THR A 58 3.94 -1.72 -4.14
CA THR A 58 4.79 -1.22 -3.07
C THR A 58 5.07 0.26 -3.27
N SER A 59 4.96 1.02 -2.20
CA SER A 59 5.41 2.40 -2.14
C SER A 59 6.48 2.55 -1.05
N LYS A 60 7.60 3.19 -1.38
CA LYS A 60 8.71 3.46 -0.45
C LYS A 60 8.81 4.96 -0.24
N LEU A 61 8.99 5.38 1.00
CA LEU A 61 9.16 6.80 1.34
C LEU A 61 10.12 6.94 2.53
N PRO A 62 10.84 8.07 2.62
CA PRO A 62 11.70 8.34 3.75
C PRO A 62 10.86 8.57 5.01
N ALA A 63 11.34 8.06 6.14
CA ALA A 63 10.75 8.30 7.45
C ALA A 63 11.83 8.33 8.52
N TYR A 64 11.56 9.05 9.60
CA TYR A 64 12.39 8.93 10.80
C TYR A 64 11.97 7.68 11.57
N ILE A 65 12.85 6.68 11.59
CA ILE A 65 12.59 5.38 12.23
C ILE A 65 13.21 5.39 13.61
N GLU A 66 12.36 5.42 14.65
CA GLU A 66 12.80 5.26 16.04
C GLU A 66 12.99 3.78 16.40
N LYS A 67 12.17 2.91 15.78
CA LYS A 67 12.27 1.46 15.95
C LYS A 67 11.85 0.75 14.69
N GLU A 68 12.74 -0.08 14.16
CA GLU A 68 12.46 -0.96 13.02
C GLU A 68 11.43 -2.04 13.38
N GLY A 69 10.67 -2.47 12.37
CA GLY A 69 9.67 -3.51 12.50
C GLY A 69 8.53 -3.36 11.51
N TYR A 70 7.37 -3.87 11.89
CA TYR A 70 6.21 -3.86 11.00
C TYR A 70 4.90 -3.57 11.73
N GLY A 71 3.91 -3.16 10.92
CA GLY A 71 2.49 -3.12 11.27
C GLY A 71 1.66 -3.64 10.10
N LEU A 72 0.51 -4.23 10.36
CA LEU A 72 -0.39 -4.75 9.34
C LEU A 72 -1.82 -4.38 9.71
N CYS A 73 -2.45 -3.47 8.96
CA CYS A 73 -3.79 -2.99 9.28
C CYS A 73 -4.61 -2.67 8.03
N ASN A 74 -5.92 -2.53 8.21
CA ASN A 74 -6.82 -2.24 7.10
C ASN A 74 -6.47 -0.94 6.37
N VAL A 75 -6.17 -1.04 5.07
CA VAL A 75 -5.64 0.07 4.26
C VAL A 75 -6.67 1.19 4.06
N ILE A 76 -7.95 0.85 3.89
CA ILE A 76 -9.01 1.85 3.66
C ILE A 76 -9.25 2.66 4.92
N LYS A 77 -9.34 2.00 6.09
CA LYS A 77 -9.49 2.70 7.38
C LYS A 77 -8.29 3.58 7.68
N LEU A 78 -7.07 3.06 7.46
CA LEU A 78 -5.85 3.84 7.62
C LEU A 78 -5.86 5.07 6.72
N PHE A 79 -6.16 4.91 5.43
CA PHE A 79 -6.22 6.03 4.49
C PHE A 79 -7.27 7.08 4.90
N GLN A 80 -8.45 6.66 5.34
CA GLN A 80 -9.49 7.58 5.83
C GLN A 80 -9.02 8.38 7.05
N ILE A 81 -8.34 7.74 8.01
CA ILE A 81 -7.77 8.44 9.17
C ILE A 81 -6.74 9.47 8.69
N ILE A 82 -5.73 9.04 7.91
CA ILE A 82 -4.65 9.92 7.46
C ILE A 82 -5.18 11.11 6.65
N LYS A 83 -6.12 10.88 5.75
CA LYS A 83 -6.74 11.94 4.93
C LYS A 83 -7.38 13.05 5.78
N ASN A 84 -8.02 12.69 6.89
CA ASN A 84 -8.77 13.62 7.74
C ASN A 84 -7.95 14.26 8.87
N LEU A 85 -6.67 13.89 9.04
CA LEU A 85 -5.79 14.53 10.00
C LEU A 85 -5.39 15.93 9.55
N SER A 86 -5.35 16.86 10.50
CA SER A 86 -4.91 18.26 10.25
C SER A 86 -3.42 18.47 10.51
N SER A 87 -2.73 17.52 11.12
CA SER A 87 -1.30 17.61 11.45
C SER A 87 -0.42 17.47 10.21
N SER A 88 0.70 18.19 10.18
CA SER A 88 1.73 18.04 9.11
C SER A 88 2.62 16.82 9.29
N GLU A 89 2.84 16.40 10.55
CA GLU A 89 3.63 15.24 10.92
C GLU A 89 2.78 14.29 11.78
N ILE A 90 3.02 13.01 11.62
CA ILE A 90 2.33 11.95 12.35
C ILE A 90 3.34 10.93 12.87
N GLU A 91 3.03 10.38 14.03
CA GLU A 91 3.73 9.24 14.60
C GLU A 91 2.90 7.97 14.36
N ILE A 92 3.54 6.91 13.87
CA ILE A 92 2.93 5.60 13.69
C ILE A 92 3.74 4.60 14.48
N PHE A 93 3.07 3.80 15.28
CA PHE A 93 3.73 2.70 15.97
C PHE A 93 2.82 1.47 16.05
N SER A 94 3.43 0.30 16.13
CA SER A 94 2.71 -0.96 16.31
C SER A 94 3.06 -1.61 17.65
N GLU A 95 2.07 -2.16 18.28
CA GLU A 95 2.16 -3.05 19.43
C GLU A 95 1.55 -4.40 19.06
N GLU A 96 1.38 -5.32 20.01
CA GLU A 96 1.04 -6.71 19.74
C GLU A 96 -0.13 -6.91 18.77
N ASN A 97 -1.26 -6.24 19.00
CA ASN A 97 -2.47 -6.42 18.21
C ASN A 97 -3.05 -5.11 17.65
N LEU A 98 -2.28 -4.01 17.73
CA LEU A 98 -2.76 -2.69 17.35
C LEU A 98 -1.69 -1.92 16.57
N VAL A 99 -2.15 -1.16 15.59
CA VAL A 99 -1.39 -0.09 14.94
C VAL A 99 -1.97 1.24 15.40
N PHE A 100 -1.12 2.09 15.91
CA PHE A 100 -1.47 3.41 16.43
C PHE A 100 -1.05 4.49 15.44
N ILE A 101 -1.91 5.47 15.28
CA ILE A 101 -1.64 6.70 14.54
C ILE A 101 -1.84 7.86 15.50
N LYS A 102 -0.78 8.61 15.78
CA LYS A 102 -0.78 9.66 16.78
C LYS A 102 -0.37 11.01 16.20
N THR A 103 -1.04 12.03 16.65
CA THR A 103 -0.71 13.44 16.44
C THR A 103 -0.67 14.14 17.82
N PRO A 104 -0.23 15.39 17.91
CA PRO A 104 -0.29 16.11 19.20
C PRO A 104 -1.68 16.14 19.84
N ASN A 105 -2.75 16.11 19.04
CA ASN A 105 -4.13 16.31 19.50
C ASN A 105 -5.05 15.10 19.33
N SER A 106 -4.55 14.01 18.75
CA SER A 106 -5.40 12.85 18.41
C SER A 106 -4.61 11.55 18.43
N GLU A 107 -5.27 10.48 18.83
CA GLU A 107 -4.75 9.11 18.76
C GLU A 107 -5.82 8.18 18.19
N PHE A 108 -5.45 7.41 17.19
CA PHE A 108 -6.29 6.40 16.54
C PHE A 108 -5.65 5.03 16.69
N LYS A 109 -6.50 4.01 16.78
CA LYS A 109 -6.09 2.61 16.94
C LYS A 109 -6.77 1.76 15.87
N LEU A 110 -5.99 0.99 15.15
CA LEU A 110 -6.47 -0.01 14.20
C LEU A 110 -6.06 -1.40 14.67
N ALA A 111 -6.94 -2.37 14.52
CA ALA A 111 -6.59 -3.75 14.76
C ALA A 111 -5.45 -4.17 13.82
N GLN A 112 -4.44 -4.83 14.38
CA GLN A 112 -3.34 -5.42 13.63
C GLN A 112 -3.69 -6.85 13.26
N ALA A 113 -3.56 -7.18 11.98
CA ALA A 113 -3.68 -8.55 11.49
C ALA A 113 -2.38 -9.34 11.69
N ASN A 114 -2.46 -10.65 11.59
CA ASN A 114 -1.29 -11.51 11.70
C ASN A 114 -0.40 -11.38 10.47
N ARG A 115 0.89 -11.08 10.67
CA ARG A 115 1.87 -10.90 9.58
C ARG A 115 2.09 -12.17 8.78
N ASP A 116 2.04 -13.34 9.43
CA ASP A 116 2.33 -14.63 8.80
C ASP A 116 1.25 -15.04 7.79
N GLU A 117 0.06 -14.46 7.89
CA GLU A 117 -1.05 -14.69 6.95
C GLU A 117 -0.98 -13.75 5.72
N PHE A 118 -0.18 -12.67 5.78
CA PHE A 118 -0.06 -11.74 4.66
C PHE A 118 0.90 -12.30 3.61
N PRO A 119 0.49 -12.40 2.34
CA PRO A 119 1.30 -13.02 1.30
C PRO A 119 2.61 -12.27 1.06
N THR A 120 3.67 -13.02 0.80
CA THR A 120 4.94 -12.48 0.34
C THR A 120 4.82 -12.15 -1.15
N ILE A 121 5.17 -10.92 -1.52
CA ILE A 121 5.25 -10.51 -2.92
C ILE A 121 6.69 -10.70 -3.38
N GLU A 122 6.88 -11.61 -4.32
CA GLU A 122 8.16 -11.78 -5.00
C GLU A 122 8.28 -10.72 -6.10
N TYR A 123 9.43 -10.06 -6.14
CA TYR A 123 9.76 -9.13 -7.21
C TYR A 123 10.79 -9.81 -8.12
N PRO A 124 10.67 -9.67 -9.46
CA PRO A 124 11.70 -10.16 -10.36
C PRO A 124 13.03 -9.48 -10.05
N GLU A 125 14.10 -10.26 -10.02
CA GLU A 125 15.46 -9.75 -9.81
C GLU A 125 16.02 -9.07 -11.06
N ASN A 126 15.56 -9.52 -12.25
CA ASN A 126 15.97 -9.00 -13.54
C ASN A 126 14.77 -8.51 -14.33
N PHE A 127 14.99 -7.50 -15.14
CA PHE A 127 14.00 -6.94 -16.04
C PHE A 127 14.48 -7.10 -17.47
N ASP A 128 13.63 -7.65 -18.34
CA ASP A 128 13.96 -7.81 -19.76
C ASP A 128 13.78 -6.51 -20.55
N ILE A 129 12.91 -5.61 -20.09
CA ILE A 129 12.57 -4.37 -20.77
C ILE A 129 12.42 -3.24 -19.75
N GLU A 130 12.93 -2.05 -20.11
CA GLU A 130 12.77 -0.81 -19.36
C GLU A 130 12.10 0.25 -20.21
N PHE A 131 11.13 0.96 -19.62
CA PHE A 131 10.41 2.05 -20.28
C PHE A 131 10.50 3.34 -19.48
N GLU A 132 10.54 4.47 -20.17
CA GLU A 132 10.24 5.74 -19.55
C GLU A 132 8.76 5.77 -19.12
N SER A 133 8.51 5.99 -17.83
CA SER A 133 7.18 5.86 -17.22
C SER A 133 6.12 6.75 -17.89
N HIS A 134 6.50 7.97 -18.33
CA HIS A 134 5.57 8.88 -18.99
C HIS A 134 5.15 8.41 -20.40
N LEU A 135 6.06 7.78 -21.16
CA LEU A 135 5.77 7.22 -22.48
C LEU A 135 4.81 6.04 -22.36
N LEU A 136 5.13 5.10 -21.46
CA LEU A 136 4.26 3.95 -21.20
C LEU A 136 2.87 4.40 -20.72
N LEU A 137 2.81 5.35 -19.77
CA LEU A 137 1.54 5.85 -19.27
C LEU A 137 0.68 6.49 -20.39
N ASN A 138 1.31 7.27 -21.27
CA ASN A 138 0.61 7.89 -22.39
C ASN A 138 0.10 6.86 -23.41
N ALA A 139 0.90 5.84 -23.72
CA ALA A 139 0.49 4.75 -24.60
C ALA A 139 -0.71 3.98 -23.98
N LEU A 140 -0.62 3.59 -22.72
CA LEU A 140 -1.70 2.91 -22.00
C LEU A 140 -2.99 3.74 -21.97
N LYS A 141 -2.91 5.05 -21.73
CA LYS A 141 -4.08 5.93 -21.75
C LYS A 141 -4.77 5.97 -23.11
N LYS A 142 -4.02 5.90 -24.21
CA LYS A 142 -4.57 5.92 -25.58
C LYS A 142 -5.31 4.62 -25.92
N VAL A 143 -4.79 3.47 -25.51
CA VAL A 143 -5.37 2.16 -25.86
C VAL A 143 -6.41 1.65 -24.87
N LYS A 144 -6.33 2.08 -23.60
CA LYS A 144 -7.26 1.66 -22.55
C LYS A 144 -8.75 1.78 -22.91
N PRO A 145 -9.23 2.83 -23.62
CA PRO A 145 -10.65 2.92 -24.00
C PRO A 145 -11.15 1.79 -24.89
N ALA A 146 -10.25 1.12 -25.64
CA ALA A 146 -10.59 -0.01 -26.51
C ALA A 146 -10.61 -1.36 -25.77
N VAL A 147 -10.15 -1.42 -24.52
CA VAL A 147 -10.16 -2.64 -23.72
C VAL A 147 -11.57 -2.90 -23.21
N SER A 148 -12.08 -4.12 -23.43
CA SER A 148 -13.39 -4.53 -22.90
C SER A 148 -13.38 -4.55 -21.38
N LYS A 149 -14.50 -4.13 -20.78
CA LYS A 149 -14.69 -4.20 -19.32
C LYS A 149 -15.26 -5.54 -18.86
N GLU A 150 -15.81 -6.30 -19.79
CA GLU A 150 -16.46 -7.58 -19.53
C GLU A 150 -15.84 -8.65 -20.42
N ASP A 151 -15.65 -9.82 -19.86
CA ASP A 151 -15.25 -11.00 -20.62
C ASP A 151 -16.47 -11.57 -21.34
N LEU A 152 -16.70 -11.09 -22.55
CA LEU A 152 -17.79 -11.54 -23.43
C LEU A 152 -17.43 -12.83 -24.18
N GLY A 153 -16.63 -13.72 -23.58
CA GLY A 153 -16.25 -15.01 -24.15
C GLY A 153 -14.98 -14.99 -25.00
N GLY A 154 -14.15 -13.95 -24.87
CA GLY A 154 -12.86 -13.86 -25.54
C GLY A 154 -11.82 -13.15 -24.66
N PHE A 155 -11.01 -13.90 -23.95
CA PHE A 155 -9.94 -13.40 -23.06
C PHE A 155 -9.01 -12.35 -23.67
N THR A 156 -8.94 -12.29 -25.01
CA THR A 156 -8.06 -11.37 -25.73
C THR A 156 -8.53 -9.91 -25.73
N LEU A 157 -9.82 -9.66 -25.45
CA LEU A 157 -10.38 -8.30 -25.50
C LEU A 157 -10.28 -7.53 -24.16
N VAL A 158 -9.97 -8.22 -23.07
CA VAL A 158 -9.84 -7.62 -21.73
C VAL A 158 -8.40 -7.26 -21.35
N GLY A 159 -7.47 -7.44 -22.29
CA GLY A 159 -6.04 -7.16 -22.10
C GLY A 159 -5.48 -6.12 -23.07
N ILE A 160 -4.27 -5.68 -22.78
CA ILE A 160 -3.44 -4.85 -23.67
C ILE A 160 -2.28 -5.71 -24.12
N TYR A 161 -2.12 -5.87 -25.43
CA TYR A 161 -1.01 -6.59 -26.04
C TYR A 161 0.19 -5.65 -26.21
N PHE A 162 1.35 -6.11 -25.79
CA PHE A 162 2.64 -5.46 -25.98
C PHE A 162 3.41 -6.17 -27.11
N ASN A 163 3.84 -5.41 -28.09
CA ASN A 163 4.60 -5.90 -29.24
C ASN A 163 5.88 -5.08 -29.41
#